data_fc43ab3c5da1df4e493ee899c9f27cde
#
_entry.id   fc43ab3c5da1df4e493ee899c9f27cde
#
_cell.length_a   1.000
_cell.length_b   1.000
_cell.length_c   1.000
_cell.angle_alpha   90.00
_cell.angle_beta   90.00
_cell.angle_gamma   90.00
#
_symmetry.space_group_name_H-M   'P 1'
#
loop_
_entity.id
_entity.type
_entity.pdbx_description
1 polymer ?
#
loop_
_entity_poly.entity_id
_entity_poly.type
_entity_poly.pdbx_seq_one_letter_code
_entity_poly.pdbx_strand_id
1 'polypeptide(L)'
;AIMRIDEEQVQLMKRRGGVGHDLTHIRPKGSPVNNSALTSTGLVPFMERYSNSTREVAQDGRRGALMLSVSIKHPDSEAFIDAKMEEGKVTGANVSVKITDEFMQAVVEDKTYVQQFPTNSSEPSVTKEISAKALWEKIVHNAWKSAEPGVLFWDTIIRESIPDCYADLGFQTVSTNPCGEIPLCPYDSCRLLSLNLYSYVIDPFTDHARFDMELFKRHAQLAQRLMDDIIDLEMEKIDLILSKIKTDPQVDEVKSAEYHLWEKIKKKSCQGRRTGVGITAEGDM
;
A
#
# COMPACT_ATOMS: atom_id res chain seq x y z
N ALA A 1 -7.81 12.94 -12.59
CA ALA A 1 -7.63 11.85 -11.61
C ALA A 1 -6.30 12.01 -10.84
N ILE A 2 -5.13 12.04 -11.50
CA ILE A 2 -3.79 12.04 -10.87
C ILE A 2 -3.63 13.19 -9.85
N MET A 3 -3.95 14.43 -10.23
CA MET A 3 -3.83 15.61 -9.34
C MET A 3 -4.76 15.53 -8.13
N ARG A 4 -5.94 14.96 -8.32
CA ARG A 4 -6.89 14.75 -7.23
C ARG A 4 -6.35 13.73 -6.21
N ILE A 5 -5.71 12.67 -6.66
CA ILE A 5 -5.08 11.68 -5.77
C ILE A 5 -3.94 12.31 -4.97
N ASP A 6 -3.14 13.18 -5.60
CA ASP A 6 -2.09 13.94 -4.91
C ASP A 6 -2.68 14.86 -3.81
N GLU A 7 -3.77 15.53 -4.11
CA GLU A 7 -4.50 16.34 -3.12
C GLU A 7 -5.04 15.48 -1.97
N GLU A 8 -5.71 14.35 -2.26
CA GLU A 8 -6.20 13.41 -1.24
C GLU A 8 -5.03 12.89 -0.37
N GLN A 9 -3.86 12.59 -0.96
CA GLN A 9 -2.64 12.22 -0.24
C GLN A 9 -2.21 13.30 0.76
N VAL A 10 -2.12 14.55 0.32
CA VAL A 10 -1.74 15.70 1.17
C VAL A 10 -2.73 15.89 2.31
N GLN A 11 -4.04 15.83 2.02
CA GLN A 11 -5.09 15.97 3.03
C GLN A 11 -5.02 14.88 4.11
N LEU A 12 -4.68 13.64 3.73
CA LEU A 12 -4.51 12.55 4.69
C LEU A 12 -3.21 12.71 5.49
N MET A 13 -2.10 13.02 4.81
CA MET A 13 -0.78 13.13 5.45
C MET A 13 -0.70 14.27 6.46
N LYS A 14 -1.36 15.41 6.23
CA LYS A 14 -1.43 16.50 7.22
C LYS A 14 -2.08 16.09 8.54
N ARG A 15 -2.85 14.98 8.54
CA ARG A 15 -3.44 14.36 9.73
C ARG A 15 -2.69 13.08 10.16
N ARG A 16 -1.43 12.94 9.76
CA ARG A 16 -0.50 11.86 10.15
C ARG A 16 -0.84 10.49 9.58
N GLY A 17 -1.68 10.39 8.54
CA GLY A 17 -1.93 9.14 7.82
C GLY A 17 -0.80 8.79 6.88
N GLY A 18 -0.52 7.49 6.72
CA GLY A 18 0.29 6.96 5.62
C GLY A 18 -0.60 6.60 4.43
N VAL A 19 -0.03 6.52 3.23
CA VAL A 19 -0.75 6.29 1.98
C VAL A 19 -0.06 5.24 1.13
N GLY A 20 -0.84 4.46 0.38
CA GLY A 20 -0.33 3.57 -0.66
C GLY A 20 -1.07 3.80 -1.98
N HIS A 21 -0.31 3.96 -3.07
CA HIS A 21 -0.86 4.14 -4.41
C HIS A 21 -0.48 2.99 -5.32
N ASP A 22 -1.46 2.54 -6.12
CA ASP A 22 -1.22 1.69 -7.27
C ASP A 22 -1.10 2.55 -8.55
N LEU A 23 0.06 2.50 -9.18
CA LEU A 23 0.35 3.26 -10.41
C LEU A 23 0.03 2.47 -11.70
N THR A 24 -0.44 1.24 -11.58
CA THR A 24 -0.71 0.32 -12.70
C THR A 24 -1.64 0.92 -13.77
N HIS A 25 -2.51 1.86 -13.39
CA HIS A 25 -3.48 2.50 -14.29
C HIS A 25 -2.96 3.77 -14.98
N ILE A 26 -1.74 4.21 -14.69
CA ILE A 26 -1.12 5.34 -15.40
C ILE A 26 -0.63 4.87 -16.77
N ARG A 27 -0.91 5.63 -17.83
CA ARG A 27 -0.49 5.26 -19.18
C ARG A 27 1.02 5.16 -19.28
N PRO A 28 1.55 4.13 -19.96
CA PRO A 28 2.99 4.01 -20.19
C PRO A 28 3.53 5.17 -21.05
N LYS A 29 4.83 5.38 -20.94
CA LYS A 29 5.55 6.42 -21.68
C LYS A 29 5.33 6.27 -23.19
N GLY A 30 5.05 7.39 -23.85
CA GLY A 30 4.81 7.43 -25.29
C GLY A 30 3.38 7.07 -25.72
N SER A 31 2.53 6.57 -24.83
CA SER A 31 1.12 6.30 -25.15
C SER A 31 0.38 7.59 -25.52
N PRO A 32 -0.54 7.57 -26.51
CA PRO A 32 -1.27 8.75 -26.92
C PRO A 32 -2.17 9.30 -25.83
N VAL A 33 -2.26 10.62 -25.75
CA VAL A 33 -3.19 11.36 -24.89
C VAL A 33 -3.95 12.40 -25.69
N ASN A 34 -5.23 12.60 -25.34
CA ASN A 34 -6.12 13.52 -26.08
C ASN A 34 -6.00 14.96 -25.58
N ASN A 35 -4.78 15.48 -25.45
CA ASN A 35 -4.52 16.87 -25.07
C ASN A 35 -3.25 17.38 -25.79
N SER A 36 -2.85 18.63 -25.52
CA SER A 36 -1.71 19.29 -26.14
C SER A 36 -0.36 18.60 -25.90
N ALA A 37 -0.27 17.69 -24.92
CA ALA A 37 0.96 16.91 -24.66
C ALA A 37 1.16 15.79 -25.68
N LEU A 38 0.11 15.35 -26.39
CA LEU A 38 0.07 14.30 -27.41
C LEU A 38 0.47 12.92 -26.90
N THR A 39 1.46 12.80 -26.01
CA THR A 39 1.97 11.54 -25.47
C THR A 39 2.11 11.59 -23.96
N SER A 40 1.99 10.41 -23.32
CA SER A 40 2.22 10.22 -21.88
C SER A 40 3.71 10.28 -21.54
N THR A 41 4.03 10.87 -20.39
CA THR A 41 5.40 10.88 -19.83
C THR A 41 5.75 9.58 -19.09
N GLY A 42 4.78 8.68 -18.89
CA GLY A 42 4.97 7.43 -18.15
C GLY A 42 4.88 7.56 -16.63
N LEU A 43 5.36 6.54 -15.91
CA LEU A 43 5.20 6.44 -14.44
C LEU A 43 6.12 7.36 -13.65
N VAL A 44 7.39 7.48 -14.03
CA VAL A 44 8.44 8.11 -13.23
C VAL A 44 8.13 9.55 -12.81
N PRO A 45 7.63 10.45 -13.67
CA PRO A 45 7.29 11.82 -13.27
C PRO A 45 6.19 11.87 -12.19
N PHE A 46 5.27 10.91 -12.18
CA PHE A 46 4.22 10.84 -11.15
C PHE A 46 4.73 10.22 -9.84
N MET A 47 5.69 9.29 -9.92
CA MET A 47 6.41 8.83 -8.73
C MET A 47 7.13 9.99 -8.03
N GLU A 48 7.85 10.82 -8.79
CA GLU A 48 8.50 12.02 -8.27
C GLU A 48 7.50 13.00 -7.65
N ARG A 49 6.37 13.23 -8.32
CA ARG A 49 5.34 14.12 -7.82
C ARG A 49 4.83 13.68 -6.45
N TYR A 50 4.36 12.43 -6.33
CA TYR A 50 3.83 11.90 -5.06
C TYR A 50 4.90 11.84 -3.96
N SER A 51 6.15 11.50 -4.35
CA SER A 51 7.30 11.53 -3.45
C SER A 51 7.59 12.94 -2.93
N ASN A 52 7.53 13.97 -3.79
CA ASN A 52 7.74 15.36 -3.40
C ASN A 52 6.65 15.83 -2.44
N SER A 53 5.37 15.59 -2.76
CA SER A 53 4.25 15.93 -1.86
C SER A 53 4.41 15.30 -0.49
N THR A 54 4.90 14.05 -0.41
CA THR A 54 5.18 13.38 0.87
C THR A 54 6.25 14.10 1.70
N ARG A 55 7.30 14.62 1.04
CA ARG A 55 8.39 15.36 1.72
C ARG A 55 7.98 16.75 2.16
N GLU A 56 7.10 17.39 1.40
CA GLU A 56 6.64 18.76 1.64
C GLU A 56 5.63 18.84 2.78
N VAL A 57 4.83 17.81 3.00
CA VAL A 57 3.83 17.79 4.07
C VAL A 57 4.51 17.61 5.42
N ALA A 58 4.64 18.70 6.16
CA ALA A 58 5.20 18.69 7.51
C ALA A 58 4.22 18.04 8.51
N GLN A 59 4.74 17.14 9.35
CA GLN A 59 4.01 16.44 10.41
C GLN A 59 4.67 16.64 11.78
N ASP A 60 5.01 17.89 12.13
CA ASP A 60 5.68 18.22 13.40
C ASP A 60 7.01 17.45 13.57
N GLY A 61 7.90 17.59 12.58
CA GLY A 61 9.20 16.92 12.54
C GLY A 61 9.17 15.45 12.03
N ARG A 62 8.01 14.86 11.83
CA ARG A 62 7.84 13.53 11.23
C ARG A 62 7.62 13.66 9.72
N ARG A 63 8.26 12.80 8.94
CA ARG A 63 7.99 12.68 7.48
C ARG A 63 6.69 11.93 7.23
N GLY A 64 5.99 12.26 6.13
CA GLY A 64 4.92 11.44 5.58
C GLY A 64 5.43 10.04 5.19
N ALA A 65 4.53 9.09 5.04
CA ALA A 65 4.86 7.73 4.63
C ALA A 65 4.02 7.34 3.41
N LEU A 66 4.69 6.88 2.35
CA LEU A 66 4.09 6.56 1.06
C LEU A 66 4.61 5.23 0.52
N MET A 67 3.71 4.38 0.02
CA MET A 67 4.00 3.26 -0.84
C MET A 67 3.57 3.57 -2.27
N LEU A 68 4.44 3.33 -3.23
CA LEU A 68 4.11 3.31 -4.65
C LEU A 68 4.26 1.88 -5.17
N SER A 69 3.25 1.34 -5.79
CA SER A 69 3.28 0.00 -6.37
C SER A 69 2.88 0.00 -7.85
N VAL A 70 3.37 -0.98 -8.60
CA VAL A 70 3.01 -1.19 -10.01
C VAL A 70 3.01 -2.68 -10.32
N SER A 71 2.11 -3.11 -11.23
CA SER A 71 2.14 -4.47 -11.74
C SER A 71 3.38 -4.70 -12.61
N ILE A 72 4.02 -5.86 -12.45
CA ILE A 72 5.12 -6.29 -13.34
C ILE A 72 4.68 -6.37 -14.81
N LYS A 73 3.38 -6.54 -15.06
CA LYS A 73 2.77 -6.58 -16.39
C LYS A 73 2.71 -5.20 -17.08
N HIS A 74 2.98 -4.11 -16.34
CA HIS A 74 2.97 -2.76 -16.90
C HIS A 74 4.21 -2.49 -17.76
N PRO A 75 4.09 -1.91 -18.97
CA PRO A 75 5.24 -1.67 -19.87
C PRO A 75 6.38 -0.80 -19.28
N ASP A 76 6.05 0.10 -18.34
CA ASP A 76 7.03 0.95 -17.66
C ASP A 76 7.54 0.33 -16.33
N SER A 77 7.26 -0.94 -16.04
CA SER A 77 7.69 -1.55 -14.76
C SER A 77 9.22 -1.54 -14.62
N GLU A 78 9.96 -1.69 -15.70
CA GLU A 78 11.42 -1.59 -15.68
C GLU A 78 11.91 -0.19 -15.26
N ALA A 79 11.31 0.87 -15.82
CA ALA A 79 11.62 2.25 -15.42
C ALA A 79 11.23 2.53 -13.98
N PHE A 80 10.14 1.93 -13.48
CA PHE A 80 9.74 1.98 -12.08
C PHE A 80 10.76 1.30 -11.17
N ILE A 81 11.27 0.11 -11.54
CA ILE A 81 12.29 -0.65 -10.80
C ILE A 81 13.59 0.17 -10.68
N ASP A 82 13.96 0.87 -11.75
CA ASP A 82 15.18 1.68 -11.80
C ASP A 82 15.03 3.08 -11.16
N ALA A 83 13.81 3.51 -10.83
CA ALA A 83 13.54 4.90 -10.45
C ALA A 83 14.32 5.39 -9.21
N LYS A 84 14.68 4.51 -8.27
CA LYS A 84 15.47 4.85 -7.07
C LYS A 84 16.96 4.53 -7.20
N MET A 85 17.41 4.03 -8.34
CA MET A 85 18.83 3.79 -8.60
C MET A 85 19.59 5.09 -8.88
N GLU A 86 18.88 6.14 -9.25
CA GLU A 86 19.42 7.48 -9.39
C GLU A 86 19.33 8.22 -8.06
N GLU A 87 20.48 8.69 -7.55
CA GLU A 87 20.56 9.34 -6.24
C GLU A 87 19.66 10.57 -6.17
N GLY A 88 18.93 10.71 -5.09
CA GLY A 88 18.03 11.84 -4.84
C GLY A 88 16.64 11.71 -5.47
N LYS A 89 16.35 10.71 -6.29
CA LYS A 89 15.01 10.48 -6.86
C LYS A 89 14.11 9.64 -5.95
N VAL A 90 12.81 9.95 -5.96
CA VAL A 90 11.73 9.23 -5.27
C VAL A 90 12.04 8.95 -3.78
N THR A 91 12.71 9.87 -3.11
CA THR A 91 13.19 9.69 -1.73
C THR A 91 12.08 9.74 -0.67
N GLY A 92 10.88 10.19 -1.03
CA GLY A 92 9.72 10.29 -0.13
C GLY A 92 8.76 9.10 -0.20
N ALA A 93 9.11 8.04 -0.92
CA ALA A 93 8.25 6.87 -1.09
C ALA A 93 9.03 5.57 -1.00
N ASN A 94 8.41 4.52 -0.44
CA ASN A 94 8.80 3.14 -0.67
C ASN A 94 8.22 2.69 -2.02
N VAL A 95 8.91 1.82 -2.72
CA VAL A 95 8.48 1.30 -4.03
C VAL A 95 8.44 -0.21 -4.01
N SER A 96 7.37 -0.80 -4.55
CA SER A 96 7.19 -2.26 -4.62
C SER A 96 6.58 -2.69 -5.94
N VAL A 97 7.05 -3.81 -6.47
CA VAL A 97 6.52 -4.41 -7.71
C VAL A 97 5.57 -5.55 -7.37
N LYS A 98 4.38 -5.52 -7.97
CA LYS A 98 3.39 -6.59 -7.88
C LYS A 98 3.76 -7.69 -8.87
N ILE A 99 4.22 -8.82 -8.36
CA ILE A 99 4.65 -10.00 -9.11
C ILE A 99 3.49 -10.98 -9.22
N THR A 100 3.25 -11.49 -10.43
CA THR A 100 2.23 -12.52 -10.70
C THR A 100 2.86 -13.91 -10.74
N ASP A 101 2.06 -14.95 -10.49
CA ASP A 101 2.47 -16.35 -10.63
C ASP A 101 2.93 -16.64 -12.08
N GLU A 102 2.21 -16.08 -13.08
CA GLU A 102 2.56 -16.14 -14.52
C GLU A 102 3.99 -15.61 -14.78
N PHE A 103 4.36 -14.47 -14.19
CA PHE A 103 5.69 -13.90 -14.35
C PHE A 103 6.75 -14.81 -13.70
N MET A 104 6.53 -15.29 -12.48
CA MET A 104 7.47 -16.17 -11.78
C MET A 104 7.66 -17.50 -12.53
N GLN A 105 6.59 -18.04 -13.13
CA GLN A 105 6.71 -19.22 -13.98
C GLN A 105 7.59 -18.95 -15.22
N ALA A 106 7.42 -17.79 -15.86
CA ALA A 106 8.25 -17.38 -16.99
C ALA A 106 9.72 -17.17 -16.59
N VAL A 107 10.00 -16.70 -15.36
CA VAL A 107 11.35 -16.58 -14.80
C VAL A 107 12.00 -17.96 -14.66
N VAL A 108 11.30 -18.93 -14.04
CA VAL A 108 11.80 -20.29 -13.82
C VAL A 108 12.05 -21.02 -15.13
N GLU A 109 11.19 -20.83 -16.12
CA GLU A 109 11.30 -21.46 -17.44
C GLU A 109 12.22 -20.73 -18.42
N ASP A 110 12.81 -19.60 -18.02
CA ASP A 110 13.66 -18.71 -18.85
C ASP A 110 12.95 -18.29 -20.15
N LYS A 111 11.68 -17.91 -20.03
CA LYS A 111 10.83 -17.49 -21.15
C LYS A 111 10.70 -15.98 -21.27
N THR A 112 10.21 -15.55 -22.44
CA THR A 112 9.71 -14.17 -22.63
C THR A 112 8.39 -13.98 -21.87
N TYR A 113 8.18 -12.73 -21.42
CA TYR A 113 6.96 -12.31 -20.75
C TYR A 113 6.39 -11.09 -21.47
N VAL A 114 5.08 -11.07 -21.68
CA VAL A 114 4.42 -9.97 -22.37
C VAL A 114 3.89 -8.97 -21.35
N GLN A 115 4.46 -7.78 -21.35
CA GLN A 115 3.92 -6.63 -20.65
C GLN A 115 2.85 -5.97 -21.54
N GLN A 116 1.81 -5.41 -20.92
CA GLN A 116 0.71 -4.80 -21.65
C GLN A 116 0.03 -3.65 -20.92
N PHE A 117 -0.63 -2.77 -21.65
CA PHE A 117 -1.48 -1.74 -21.08
C PHE A 117 -2.79 -1.59 -21.90
N PRO A 118 -3.97 -1.52 -21.26
CA PRO A 118 -4.21 -1.81 -19.83
C PRO A 118 -3.80 -3.23 -19.44
N THR A 119 -3.30 -3.42 -18.20
CA THR A 119 -2.69 -4.69 -17.76
C THR A 119 -3.68 -5.85 -17.70
N ASN A 120 -4.98 -5.55 -17.55
CA ASN A 120 -6.08 -6.52 -17.44
C ASN A 120 -6.96 -6.56 -18.69
N SER A 121 -6.55 -5.92 -19.80
CA SER A 121 -7.33 -5.90 -21.03
C SER A 121 -7.06 -7.14 -21.90
N SER A 122 -8.12 -7.70 -22.50
CA SER A 122 -7.99 -8.68 -23.57
C SER A 122 -7.53 -8.07 -24.90
N GLU A 123 -7.70 -6.73 -25.06
CA GLU A 123 -7.30 -5.96 -26.22
C GLU A 123 -6.40 -4.79 -25.76
N PRO A 124 -5.15 -5.05 -25.41
CA PRO A 124 -4.24 -4.01 -24.92
C PRO A 124 -3.84 -3.06 -26.05
N SER A 125 -3.76 -1.77 -25.73
CA SER A 125 -3.32 -0.73 -26.68
C SER A 125 -1.79 -0.67 -26.83
N VAL A 126 -1.05 -1.23 -25.87
CA VAL A 126 0.41 -1.31 -25.87
C VAL A 126 0.81 -2.70 -25.41
N THR A 127 1.77 -3.31 -26.09
CA THR A 127 2.41 -4.57 -25.70
C THR A 127 3.92 -4.45 -25.82
N LYS A 128 4.66 -5.11 -24.95
CA LYS A 128 6.13 -5.15 -24.95
C LYS A 128 6.58 -6.54 -24.49
N GLU A 129 7.38 -7.22 -25.31
CA GLU A 129 8.02 -8.48 -24.90
C GLU A 129 9.34 -8.20 -24.17
N ILE A 130 9.57 -8.92 -23.10
CA ILE A 130 10.78 -8.82 -22.27
C ILE A 130 11.28 -10.23 -21.88
N SER A 131 12.54 -10.35 -21.51
CA SER A 131 13.03 -11.51 -20.80
C SER A 131 12.57 -11.44 -19.33
N ALA A 132 11.76 -12.41 -18.88
CA ALA A 132 11.30 -12.48 -17.51
C ALA A 132 12.49 -12.60 -16.54
N LYS A 133 13.45 -13.47 -16.87
CA LYS A 133 14.63 -13.72 -16.06
C LYS A 133 15.52 -12.48 -15.92
N ALA A 134 15.79 -11.78 -17.02
CA ALA A 134 16.60 -10.55 -16.97
C ALA A 134 15.94 -9.45 -16.13
N LEU A 135 14.62 -9.29 -16.21
CA LEU A 135 13.90 -8.33 -15.37
C LEU A 135 13.90 -8.74 -13.89
N TRP A 136 13.77 -10.05 -13.58
CA TRP A 136 13.87 -10.55 -12.22
C TRP A 136 15.27 -10.34 -11.64
N GLU A 137 16.31 -10.64 -12.38
CA GLU A 137 17.72 -10.39 -11.96
C GLU A 137 17.97 -8.90 -11.70
N LYS A 138 17.38 -8.00 -12.50
CA LYS A 138 17.40 -6.56 -12.26
C LYS A 138 16.74 -6.18 -10.94
N ILE A 139 15.55 -6.73 -10.63
CA ILE A 139 14.87 -6.51 -9.35
C ILE A 139 15.76 -6.93 -8.19
N VAL A 140 16.32 -8.13 -8.25
CA VAL A 140 17.21 -8.68 -7.22
C VAL A 140 18.45 -7.80 -7.05
N HIS A 141 19.09 -7.39 -8.17
CA HIS A 141 20.27 -6.52 -8.13
C HIS A 141 19.96 -5.16 -7.49
N ASN A 142 18.86 -4.52 -7.89
CA ASN A 142 18.48 -3.21 -7.35
C ASN A 142 18.13 -3.31 -5.86
N ALA A 143 17.39 -4.37 -5.45
CA ALA A 143 17.07 -4.62 -4.06
C ALA A 143 18.34 -4.87 -3.21
N TRP A 144 19.30 -5.62 -3.73
CA TRP A 144 20.61 -5.80 -3.07
C TRP A 144 21.36 -4.46 -2.91
N LYS A 145 21.34 -3.61 -3.93
CA LYS A 145 22.13 -2.36 -3.93
C LYS A 145 21.49 -1.25 -3.10
N SER A 146 20.15 -1.12 -3.11
CA SER A 146 19.42 0.01 -2.52
C SER A 146 18.31 -0.38 -1.55
N ALA A 147 18.16 -1.66 -1.23
CA ALA A 147 17.05 -2.23 -0.46
C ALA A 147 15.65 -2.08 -1.12
N GLU A 148 15.59 -1.63 -2.37
CA GLU A 148 14.35 -1.46 -3.13
C GLU A 148 14.57 -1.80 -4.62
N PRO A 149 13.51 -2.22 -5.34
CA PRO A 149 12.12 -2.29 -4.92
C PRO A 149 11.82 -3.47 -3.99
N GLY A 150 10.75 -3.34 -3.20
CA GLY A 150 10.10 -4.48 -2.55
C GLY A 150 9.36 -5.34 -3.57
N VAL A 151 9.02 -6.56 -3.18
CA VAL A 151 8.27 -7.53 -4.00
C VAL A 151 6.97 -7.88 -3.30
N LEU A 152 5.86 -7.78 -4.02
CA LEU A 152 4.53 -8.18 -3.57
C LEU A 152 4.07 -9.36 -4.46
N PHE A 153 4.02 -10.57 -3.93
CA PHE A 153 3.48 -11.74 -4.65
C PHE A 153 1.97 -11.59 -4.77
N TRP A 154 1.54 -10.90 -5.84
CA TRP A 154 0.23 -10.30 -5.92
C TRP A 154 -0.89 -11.33 -5.98
N ASP A 155 -0.71 -12.41 -6.74
CA ASP A 155 -1.74 -13.45 -6.84
C ASP A 155 -1.92 -14.19 -5.52
N THR A 156 -0.83 -14.42 -4.77
CA THR A 156 -0.87 -14.96 -3.41
C THR A 156 -1.59 -14.01 -2.46
N ILE A 157 -1.29 -12.70 -2.53
CA ILE A 157 -1.96 -11.70 -1.70
C ILE A 157 -3.48 -11.74 -1.94
N ILE A 158 -3.92 -11.68 -3.20
CA ILE A 158 -5.34 -11.68 -3.54
C ILE A 158 -6.03 -12.99 -3.12
N ARG A 159 -5.36 -14.11 -3.27
CA ARG A 159 -5.91 -15.43 -2.91
C ARG A 159 -6.04 -15.62 -1.40
N GLU A 160 -5.07 -15.14 -0.62
CA GLU A 160 -4.98 -15.40 0.83
C GLU A 160 -5.50 -14.24 1.69
N SER A 161 -5.68 -13.05 1.12
CA SER A 161 -6.17 -11.88 1.85
C SER A 161 -7.66 -12.03 2.20
N ILE A 162 -7.97 -12.06 3.49
CA ILE A 162 -9.35 -12.21 3.98
C ILE A 162 -10.30 -11.17 3.39
N PRO A 163 -9.98 -9.86 3.30
CA PRO A 163 -10.88 -8.88 2.70
C PRO A 163 -11.24 -9.14 1.25
N ASP A 164 -10.40 -9.82 0.48
CA ASP A 164 -10.66 -10.08 -0.93
C ASP A 164 -11.79 -11.08 -1.17
N CYS A 165 -12.19 -11.89 -0.17
CA CYS A 165 -13.42 -12.69 -0.25
C CYS A 165 -14.69 -11.81 -0.29
N TYR A 166 -14.58 -10.52 0.06
CA TYR A 166 -15.63 -9.51 -0.03
C TYR A 166 -15.40 -8.51 -1.17
N ALA A 167 -14.67 -8.89 -2.22
CA ALA A 167 -14.35 -8.03 -3.36
C ALA A 167 -15.60 -7.42 -4.00
N ASP A 168 -16.69 -8.23 -4.15
CA ASP A 168 -17.97 -7.79 -4.69
C ASP A 168 -18.67 -6.72 -3.85
N LEU A 169 -18.30 -6.60 -2.57
CA LEU A 169 -18.77 -5.55 -1.66
C LEU A 169 -17.82 -4.34 -1.60
N GLY A 170 -16.83 -4.31 -2.50
CA GLY A 170 -15.89 -3.20 -2.63
C GLY A 170 -14.66 -3.28 -1.71
N PHE A 171 -14.29 -4.48 -1.23
CA PHE A 171 -13.11 -4.72 -0.40
C PHE A 171 -11.93 -5.30 -1.18
N GLN A 172 -11.99 -5.30 -2.51
CA GLN A 172 -10.88 -5.75 -3.34
C GLN A 172 -9.59 -4.98 -3.05
N THR A 173 -8.53 -5.70 -2.77
CA THR A 173 -7.20 -5.13 -2.54
C THR A 173 -6.66 -4.45 -3.80
N VAL A 174 -6.13 -3.22 -3.67
CA VAL A 174 -5.54 -2.46 -4.77
C VAL A 174 -4.09 -2.06 -4.52
N SER A 175 -3.70 -1.88 -3.26
CA SER A 175 -2.34 -1.53 -2.86
C SER A 175 -2.08 -2.01 -1.43
N THR A 176 -1.01 -1.52 -0.82
CA THR A 176 -0.67 -1.80 0.58
C THR A 176 -0.50 -0.49 1.36
N ASN A 177 -0.40 -0.60 2.69
CA ASN A 177 0.12 0.48 3.52
C ASN A 177 1.59 0.81 3.16
N PRO A 178 2.19 1.89 3.71
CA PRO A 178 3.54 2.32 3.34
C PRO A 178 4.65 1.29 3.55
N CYS A 179 4.52 0.39 4.51
CA CYS A 179 5.53 -0.65 4.80
C CYS A 179 5.31 -1.94 3.99
N GLY A 180 4.15 -2.11 3.36
CA GLY A 180 3.86 -3.23 2.44
C GLY A 180 3.23 -4.47 3.09
N GLU A 181 3.11 -4.52 4.42
CA GLU A 181 2.64 -5.71 5.14
C GLU A 181 1.11 -5.87 5.15
N ILE A 182 0.34 -4.82 4.88
CA ILE A 182 -1.12 -4.85 4.92
C ILE A 182 -1.71 -4.57 3.54
N PRO A 183 -2.27 -5.58 2.86
CA PRO A 183 -3.06 -5.36 1.63
C PRO A 183 -4.34 -4.58 1.93
N LEU A 184 -4.64 -3.56 1.16
CA LEU A 184 -5.75 -2.64 1.42
C LEU A 184 -6.58 -2.37 0.16
N CYS A 185 -7.90 -2.26 0.34
CA CYS A 185 -8.80 -1.69 -0.64
C CYS A 185 -8.79 -0.15 -0.57
N PRO A 186 -9.40 0.57 -1.52
CA PRO A 186 -9.42 2.03 -1.50
C PRO A 186 -10.06 2.59 -0.23
N TYR A 187 -9.41 3.60 0.37
CA TYR A 187 -9.86 4.33 1.58
C TYR A 187 -9.95 3.48 2.85
N ASP A 188 -9.37 2.28 2.83
CA ASP A 188 -9.26 1.41 3.99
C ASP A 188 -7.99 1.70 4.79
N SER A 189 -7.96 1.25 6.03
CA SER A 189 -6.80 1.33 6.91
C SER A 189 -6.79 0.14 7.86
N CYS A 190 -5.63 -0.20 8.41
CA CYS A 190 -5.49 -1.26 9.39
C CYS A 190 -4.98 -0.69 10.73
N ARG A 191 -5.54 -1.19 11.83
CA ARG A 191 -5.13 -0.91 13.20
C ARG A 191 -4.43 -2.16 13.72
N LEU A 192 -3.24 -1.99 14.28
CA LEU A 192 -2.39 -3.11 14.68
C LEU A 192 -2.20 -3.15 16.20
N LEU A 193 -2.28 -4.37 16.75
CA LEU A 193 -1.91 -4.70 18.11
C LEU A 193 -1.11 -6.00 18.07
N SER A 194 0.00 -6.08 18.80
CA SER A 194 0.81 -7.30 18.87
C SER A 194 0.89 -7.81 20.31
N LEU A 195 0.67 -9.11 20.47
CA LEU A 195 0.89 -9.83 21.73
C LEU A 195 2.33 -10.34 21.78
N ASN A 196 3.05 -10.05 22.85
CA ASN A 196 4.41 -10.51 23.04
C ASN A 196 4.38 -11.95 23.60
N LEU A 197 4.75 -12.93 22.76
CA LEU A 197 4.68 -14.35 23.11
C LEU A 197 5.59 -14.72 24.28
N TYR A 198 6.75 -14.10 24.39
CA TYR A 198 7.67 -14.35 25.51
C TYR A 198 7.01 -14.11 26.89
N SER A 199 6.06 -13.18 26.96
CA SER A 199 5.33 -12.89 28.21
C SER A 199 4.43 -14.05 28.70
N TYR A 200 4.22 -15.07 27.89
CA TYR A 200 3.43 -16.27 28.22
C TYR A 200 4.30 -17.50 28.49
N VAL A 201 5.62 -17.36 28.47
CA VAL A 201 6.52 -18.46 28.83
C VAL A 201 6.65 -18.53 30.35
N ILE A 202 6.30 -19.69 30.91
CA ILE A 202 6.45 -20.02 32.32
C ILE A 202 7.74 -20.80 32.49
N ASP A 203 8.51 -20.52 33.56
CA ASP A 203 9.78 -21.16 33.91
C ASP A 203 10.79 -21.16 32.72
N PRO A 204 11.04 -19.99 32.06
CA PRO A 204 11.93 -19.92 30.90
C PRO A 204 13.33 -20.45 31.23
N PHE A 205 14.00 -21.06 30.25
CA PHE A 205 15.35 -21.61 30.34
C PHE A 205 15.50 -22.78 31.35
N THR A 206 14.41 -23.47 31.68
CA THR A 206 14.42 -24.68 32.51
C THR A 206 13.78 -25.85 31.82
N ASP A 207 14.00 -27.08 32.32
CA ASP A 207 13.36 -28.30 31.81
C ASP A 207 11.81 -28.30 31.99
N HIS A 208 11.28 -27.35 32.72
CA HIS A 208 9.85 -27.16 32.97
C HIS A 208 9.25 -26.01 32.16
N ALA A 209 10.02 -25.44 31.25
CA ALA A 209 9.55 -24.35 30.39
C ALA A 209 8.29 -24.76 29.61
N ARG A 210 7.27 -23.94 29.67
CA ARG A 210 6.01 -24.18 28.96
C ARG A 210 5.33 -22.86 28.59
N PHE A 211 4.47 -22.92 27.58
CA PHE A 211 3.66 -21.79 27.16
C PHE A 211 2.31 -21.78 27.89
N ASP A 212 1.92 -20.64 28.47
CA ASP A 212 0.61 -20.46 29.11
C ASP A 212 -0.46 -20.19 28.08
N MET A 213 -0.96 -21.25 27.46
CA MET A 213 -1.97 -21.19 26.42
C MET A 213 -3.30 -20.58 26.91
N GLU A 214 -3.68 -20.81 28.17
CA GLU A 214 -4.95 -20.30 28.69
C GLU A 214 -4.90 -18.80 28.94
N LEU A 215 -3.79 -18.27 29.45
CA LEU A 215 -3.56 -16.83 29.55
C LEU A 215 -3.51 -16.18 28.17
N PHE A 216 -2.79 -16.79 27.22
CA PHE A 216 -2.70 -16.30 25.85
C PHE A 216 -4.07 -16.21 25.16
N LYS A 217 -4.89 -17.26 25.22
CA LYS A 217 -6.26 -17.24 24.68
C LYS A 217 -7.11 -16.11 25.24
N ARG A 218 -7.08 -15.93 26.55
CA ARG A 218 -7.82 -14.84 27.22
C ARG A 218 -7.35 -13.47 26.73
N HIS A 219 -6.03 -13.27 26.64
CA HIS A 219 -5.48 -12.00 26.18
C HIS A 219 -5.74 -11.77 24.68
N ALA A 220 -5.72 -12.80 23.83
CA ALA A 220 -6.09 -12.69 22.44
C ALA A 220 -7.55 -12.25 22.24
N GLN A 221 -8.49 -12.78 23.04
CA GLN A 221 -9.89 -12.34 23.04
C GLN A 221 -10.03 -10.87 23.47
N LEU A 222 -9.32 -10.46 24.53
CA LEU A 222 -9.32 -9.08 24.99
C LEU A 222 -8.68 -8.13 23.96
N ALA A 223 -7.60 -8.57 23.33
CA ALA A 223 -6.92 -7.79 22.27
C ALA A 223 -7.85 -7.53 21.09
N GLN A 224 -8.56 -8.55 20.61
CA GLN A 224 -9.54 -8.39 19.52
C GLN A 224 -10.68 -7.45 19.94
N ARG A 225 -11.20 -7.57 21.17
CA ARG A 225 -12.22 -6.67 21.68
C ARG A 225 -11.72 -5.23 21.74
N LEU A 226 -10.51 -5.01 22.27
CA LEU A 226 -9.89 -3.69 22.35
C LEU A 226 -9.72 -3.06 20.96
N MET A 227 -9.30 -3.86 19.97
CA MET A 227 -9.13 -3.36 18.61
C MET A 227 -10.45 -2.96 17.97
N ASP A 228 -11.55 -3.64 18.27
CA ASP A 228 -12.88 -3.24 17.82
C ASP A 228 -13.35 -1.93 18.48
N ASP A 229 -13.12 -1.78 19.79
CA ASP A 229 -13.40 -0.54 20.54
C ASP A 229 -12.57 0.66 19.99
N ILE A 230 -11.32 0.42 19.54
CA ILE A 230 -10.48 1.45 18.91
C ILE A 230 -11.12 1.97 17.61
N ILE A 231 -11.80 1.12 16.84
CA ILE A 231 -12.52 1.57 15.64
C ILE A 231 -13.65 2.53 16.01
N ASP A 232 -14.39 2.27 17.07
CA ASP A 232 -15.45 3.18 17.52
C ASP A 232 -14.89 4.54 17.94
N LEU A 233 -13.77 4.56 18.67
CA LEU A 233 -13.06 5.80 19.01
C LEU A 233 -12.54 6.53 17.76
N GLU A 234 -12.09 5.81 16.75
CA GLU A 234 -11.68 6.42 15.47
C GLU A 234 -12.87 7.05 14.75
N MET A 235 -14.04 6.40 14.75
CA MET A 235 -15.24 6.97 14.16
C MET A 235 -15.65 8.29 14.83
N GLU A 236 -15.58 8.35 16.15
CA GLU A 236 -15.81 9.59 16.91
C GLU A 236 -14.80 10.69 16.49
N LYS A 237 -13.52 10.35 16.31
CA LYS A 237 -12.50 11.32 15.86
C LYS A 237 -12.74 11.78 14.43
N ILE A 238 -13.16 10.89 13.53
CA ILE A 238 -13.51 11.26 12.16
C ILE A 238 -14.71 12.21 12.14
N ASP A 239 -15.70 11.99 12.98
CA ASP A 239 -16.84 12.91 13.10
C ASP A 239 -16.43 14.30 13.57
N LEU A 240 -15.50 14.38 14.51
CA LEU A 240 -14.91 15.67 14.94
C LEU A 240 -14.12 16.32 13.80
N ILE A 241 -13.38 15.56 12.99
CA ILE A 241 -12.68 16.08 11.80
C ILE A 241 -13.68 16.65 10.80
N LEU A 242 -14.71 15.90 10.44
CA LEU A 242 -15.75 16.31 9.50
C LEU A 242 -16.49 17.57 9.99
N SER A 243 -16.82 17.63 11.28
CA SER A 243 -17.42 18.81 11.90
C SER A 243 -16.50 20.04 11.82
N LYS A 244 -15.20 19.86 12.14
CA LYS A 244 -14.20 20.93 12.05
C LYS A 244 -14.06 21.46 10.62
N ILE A 245 -14.00 20.57 9.61
CA ILE A 245 -13.90 20.99 8.21
C ILE A 245 -15.12 21.83 7.80
N LYS A 246 -16.33 21.44 8.22
CA LYS A 246 -17.55 22.20 7.92
C LYS A 246 -17.52 23.61 8.49
N THR A 247 -16.96 23.79 9.68
CA THR A 247 -16.92 25.08 10.39
C THR A 247 -15.68 25.91 10.07
N ASP A 248 -14.74 25.38 9.28
CA ASP A 248 -13.53 26.11 8.86
C ASP A 248 -13.92 27.31 7.99
N PRO A 249 -13.31 28.50 8.19
CA PRO A 249 -13.63 29.70 7.42
C PRO A 249 -13.10 29.67 5.97
N GLN A 250 -12.33 28.68 5.57
CA GLN A 250 -11.87 28.54 4.19
C GLN A 250 -13.02 28.34 3.21
N VAL A 251 -12.78 28.68 1.94
CA VAL A 251 -13.77 28.52 0.86
C VAL A 251 -14.10 27.04 0.63
N ASP A 252 -15.33 26.78 0.20
CA ASP A 252 -15.86 25.41 0.06
C ASP A 252 -15.09 24.54 -0.93
N GLU A 253 -14.51 25.12 -1.98
CA GLU A 253 -13.69 24.41 -2.94
C GLU A 253 -12.45 23.77 -2.29
N VAL A 254 -11.81 24.47 -1.36
CA VAL A 254 -10.63 23.95 -0.63
C VAL A 254 -11.04 22.86 0.37
N LYS A 255 -12.16 23.07 1.07
CA LYS A 255 -12.68 22.12 2.09
C LYS A 255 -13.23 20.84 1.48
N SER A 256 -13.78 20.93 0.27
CA SER A 256 -14.52 19.84 -0.38
C SER A 256 -13.68 18.59 -0.56
N ALA A 257 -12.43 18.72 -1.00
CA ALA A 257 -11.54 17.58 -1.21
C ALA A 257 -11.26 16.82 0.11
N GLU A 258 -10.94 17.57 1.16
CA GLU A 258 -10.71 16.99 2.49
C GLU A 258 -11.97 16.36 3.06
N TYR A 259 -13.10 17.03 2.97
CA TYR A 259 -14.38 16.56 3.49
C TYR A 259 -14.78 15.22 2.84
N HIS A 260 -14.79 15.16 1.50
CA HIS A 260 -15.13 13.92 0.78
C HIS A 260 -14.14 12.78 1.01
N LEU A 261 -12.86 13.09 1.22
CA LEU A 261 -11.89 12.07 1.59
C LEU A 261 -12.25 11.41 2.93
N TRP A 262 -12.52 12.21 3.96
CA TRP A 262 -12.86 11.68 5.28
C TRP A 262 -14.22 11.00 5.33
N GLU A 263 -15.20 11.41 4.53
CA GLU A 263 -16.46 10.68 4.35
C GLU A 263 -16.23 9.27 3.79
N LYS A 264 -15.38 9.12 2.77
CA LYS A 264 -15.04 7.82 2.18
C LYS A 264 -14.32 6.92 3.18
N ILE A 265 -13.35 7.47 3.92
CA ILE A 265 -12.63 6.75 4.97
C ILE A 265 -13.60 6.31 6.06
N LYS A 266 -14.46 7.19 6.55
CA LYS A 266 -15.48 6.84 7.55
C LYS A 266 -16.36 5.69 7.08
N LYS A 267 -16.91 5.81 5.87
CA LYS A 267 -17.77 4.79 5.28
C LYS A 267 -17.05 3.43 5.23
N LYS A 268 -15.82 3.41 4.75
CA LYS A 268 -15.04 2.18 4.60
C LYS A 268 -14.71 1.57 5.97
N SER A 269 -14.28 2.37 6.94
CA SER A 269 -13.99 1.93 8.31
C SER A 269 -15.22 1.37 9.02
N CYS A 270 -16.38 2.02 8.90
CA CYS A 270 -17.64 1.53 9.47
C CYS A 270 -18.06 0.18 8.88
N GLN A 271 -17.90 0.02 7.55
CA GLN A 271 -18.33 -1.20 6.85
C GLN A 271 -17.37 -2.37 7.10
N GLY A 272 -16.07 -2.11 7.10
CA GLY A 272 -15.04 -3.15 7.16
C GLY A 272 -14.60 -3.51 8.58
N ARG A 273 -14.58 -2.54 9.49
CA ARG A 273 -14.09 -2.68 10.87
C ARG A 273 -12.78 -3.47 10.94
N ARG A 274 -11.81 -3.08 10.10
CA ARG A 274 -10.59 -3.85 9.89
C ARG A 274 -9.65 -3.71 11.07
N THR A 275 -9.26 -4.85 11.66
CA THR A 275 -8.30 -4.96 12.75
C THR A 275 -7.17 -5.92 12.38
N GLY A 276 -6.00 -5.75 12.99
CA GLY A 276 -4.89 -6.69 12.92
C GLY A 276 -4.39 -6.98 14.31
N VAL A 277 -4.73 -8.15 14.86
CA VAL A 277 -4.14 -8.68 16.07
C VAL A 277 -3.07 -9.69 15.69
N GLY A 278 -1.82 -9.36 15.95
CA GLY A 278 -0.66 -10.16 15.61
C GLY A 278 0.13 -10.62 16.83
N ILE A 279 1.26 -11.23 16.58
CA ILE A 279 2.20 -11.72 17.58
C ILE A 279 3.58 -11.12 17.36
N THR A 280 4.39 -11.06 18.42
CA THR A 280 5.80 -10.69 18.37
C THR A 280 6.60 -11.55 19.34
N ALA A 281 7.93 -11.51 19.26
CA ALA A 281 8.85 -12.26 20.10
C ALA A 281 8.69 -13.80 19.98
N GLU A 282 8.33 -14.29 18.80
CA GLU A 282 8.30 -15.73 18.51
C GLU A 282 9.71 -16.33 18.59
N GLY A 283 10.71 -15.63 18.03
CA GLY A 283 12.11 -16.04 18.10
C GLY A 283 12.75 -15.93 19.49
N ASP A 284 12.15 -15.16 20.41
CA ASP A 284 12.61 -15.02 21.80
C ASP A 284 11.97 -16.08 22.72
N MET A 285 10.86 -16.67 22.32
CA MET A 285 10.13 -17.70 23.02
C MET A 285 10.77 -19.08 22.86
#